data_cdfd87ab5876315831681e4415a5ca89
#
_entry.id   cdfd87ab5876315831681e4415a5ca89
#
_cell.length_a   1.000
_cell.length_b   1.000
_cell.length_c   1.000
_cell.angle_alpha   90.00
_cell.angle_beta   90.00
_cell.angle_gamma   90.00
#
_symmetry.space_group_name_H-M   'P 1'
#
loop_
_entity.id
_entity.type
_entity.pdbx_description
1 polymer ?
#
loop_
_entity_poly.entity_id
_entity_poly.type
_entity_poly.pdbx_seq_one_letter_code
_entity_poly.pdbx_strand_id
1 'polypeptide(L)'
;MIDGGILLRIDRWFGWLYHWAGRLDADGVVRPDNPKRILIIKFMGMGSLVQLANQCDRLGIDKSNLILLTRSSHRSICKLLGFTQAWYVSSLPPLTILHLINIFYRTRRWRPDLIIDLERCSNAVGLLRTLLARAGHSYSVSFEERRSVQLPHQEIHAANQLTLLDLFSIGLAFIPRSAQQQNRQRWSARSNRILINLNASPYLLERRLPTQHLDTLLRELKKIIPQAEFLLTGSDQEKAFVQHVIDMTPGFRLQNVAGAWTLETLQQELATCLLFITGDSGPLHLAVRMGTPAVVVWGPTQPAHFGYDQNRRVFSVSQNRPCAPCLTHPHSKPMAVCGGKADCMQHIGIKAMMSACLAALQVTSNVSWSPAQPDPAGHQ
;
A
#
# COMPACT_ATOMS: atom_id res chain seq x y z
N MET A 1 20.12 -5.60 -10.21
CA MET A 1 19.37 -5.24 -8.98
C MET A 1 20.39 -4.93 -7.90
N ILE A 2 20.31 -3.76 -7.29
CA ILE A 2 21.23 -3.41 -6.18
C ILE A 2 20.82 -4.25 -4.98
N ASP A 3 21.77 -4.99 -4.41
CA ASP A 3 21.57 -5.83 -3.24
C ASP A 3 20.99 -4.98 -2.07
N GLY A 4 19.96 -5.49 -1.39
CA GLY A 4 19.35 -4.82 -0.25
C GLY A 4 20.33 -4.51 0.88
N GLY A 5 21.42 -5.26 0.99
CA GLY A 5 22.53 -4.98 1.90
C GLY A 5 23.33 -3.72 1.55
N ILE A 6 23.46 -3.41 0.26
CA ILE A 6 24.13 -2.18 -0.20
C ILE A 6 23.27 -0.96 0.09
N LEU A 7 21.96 -1.04 -0.14
CA LEU A 7 21.03 0.06 0.19
C LEU A 7 21.04 0.38 1.69
N LEU A 8 21.07 -0.63 2.55
CA LEU A 8 21.19 -0.46 4.00
C LEU A 8 22.52 0.19 4.43
N ARG A 9 23.64 -0.16 3.76
CA ARG A 9 24.95 0.47 4.03
C ARG A 9 24.96 1.92 3.59
N ILE A 10 24.41 2.22 2.43
CA ILE A 10 24.26 3.58 1.92
C ILE A 10 23.36 4.39 2.87
N ASP A 11 22.25 3.86 3.33
CA ASP A 11 21.34 4.55 4.24
C ASP A 11 22.00 4.82 5.61
N ARG A 12 22.85 3.89 6.13
CA ARG A 12 23.65 4.12 7.34
C ARG A 12 24.68 5.25 7.16
N TRP A 13 25.30 5.35 5.99
CA TRP A 13 26.22 6.45 5.69
C TRP A 13 25.50 7.80 5.66
N PHE A 14 24.29 7.83 5.08
CA PHE A 14 23.41 9.00 5.14
C PHE A 14 22.97 9.33 6.58
N GLY A 15 22.94 8.36 7.49
CA GLY A 15 22.68 8.61 8.91
C GLY A 15 23.67 9.56 9.55
N TRP A 16 24.97 9.41 9.25
CA TRP A 16 26.00 10.32 9.74
C TRP A 16 25.80 11.75 9.19
N LEU A 17 25.54 11.88 7.87
CA LEU A 17 25.25 13.17 7.24
C LEU A 17 23.96 13.80 7.79
N TYR A 18 22.96 13.00 8.06
CA TYR A 18 21.70 13.45 8.64
C TYR A 18 21.90 13.99 10.08
N HIS A 19 22.70 13.32 10.90
CA HIS A 19 23.08 13.81 12.21
C HIS A 19 23.85 15.13 12.17
N TRP A 20 24.72 15.27 11.18
CA TRP A 20 25.46 16.49 10.99
C TRP A 20 24.54 17.63 10.50
N ALA A 21 23.71 17.36 9.51
CA ALA A 21 22.74 18.33 8.98
C ALA A 21 21.68 18.75 10.02
N GLY A 22 21.31 17.89 10.94
CA GLY A 22 20.38 18.20 12.03
C GLY A 22 20.92 19.20 13.06
N ARG A 23 22.26 19.39 13.11
CA ARG A 23 22.88 20.48 13.89
C ARG A 23 22.73 21.84 13.23
N LEU A 24 22.31 21.86 11.97
CA LEU A 24 22.14 23.03 11.15
C LEU A 24 20.66 23.47 11.05
N ASP A 25 19.81 23.12 12.00
CA ASP A 25 18.37 23.44 11.96
C ASP A 25 18.13 24.92 11.69
N ALA A 26 17.07 25.17 10.94
CA ALA A 26 16.60 26.53 10.67
C ALA A 26 15.98 27.08 11.97
N ASP A 27 16.81 27.74 12.78
CA ASP A 27 16.33 28.49 13.93
C ASP A 27 15.30 29.52 13.45
N GLY A 28 14.13 29.55 14.05
CA GLY A 28 13.13 30.60 13.82
C GLY A 28 11.97 30.22 12.87
N VAL A 29 11.86 28.98 12.36
CA VAL A 29 10.68 28.57 11.58
C VAL A 29 9.53 28.21 12.52
N VAL A 30 8.48 29.03 12.52
CA VAL A 30 7.30 28.85 13.35
C VAL A 30 6.33 27.86 12.68
N ARG A 31 5.69 27.03 13.48
CA ARG A 31 4.63 26.12 13.03
C ARG A 31 3.50 26.92 12.38
N PRO A 32 3.09 26.61 11.12
CA PRO A 32 2.00 27.30 10.47
C PRO A 32 0.64 26.83 11.03
N ASP A 33 -0.24 27.78 11.38
CA ASP A 33 -1.60 27.45 11.82
C ASP A 33 -2.49 26.98 10.66
N ASN A 34 -2.25 27.51 9.46
CA ASN A 34 -3.03 27.17 8.25
C ASN A 34 -2.11 27.05 7.03
N PRO A 35 -1.37 25.95 6.89
CA PRO A 35 -0.46 25.77 5.77
C PRO A 35 -1.23 25.66 4.45
N LYS A 36 -0.84 26.46 3.45
CA LYS A 36 -1.44 26.46 2.12
C LYS A 36 -0.59 25.70 1.08
N ARG A 37 0.71 25.71 1.26
CA ARG A 37 1.68 25.06 0.36
C ARG A 37 2.29 23.88 1.10
N ILE A 38 1.78 22.69 0.83
CA ILE A 38 2.11 21.48 1.57
C ILE A 38 2.85 20.52 0.66
N LEU A 39 4.05 20.10 1.04
CA LEU A 39 4.85 19.09 0.39
C LEU A 39 4.81 17.79 1.21
N ILE A 40 4.34 16.71 0.62
CA ILE A 40 4.34 15.39 1.25
C ILE A 40 5.42 14.53 0.58
N ILE A 41 6.29 13.91 1.37
CA ILE A 41 7.32 12.99 0.90
C ILE A 41 6.88 11.56 1.16
N LYS A 42 6.78 10.74 0.08
CA LYS A 42 6.45 9.32 0.17
C LYS A 42 7.01 8.54 -1.02
N PHE A 43 8.09 7.78 -0.82
CA PHE A 43 8.79 7.04 -1.86
C PHE A 43 8.48 5.55 -1.89
N MET A 44 8.18 4.96 -0.74
CA MET A 44 8.06 3.50 -0.61
C MET A 44 6.61 3.04 -0.60
N GLY A 45 6.35 1.99 -1.42
CA GLY A 45 5.13 1.22 -1.39
C GLY A 45 3.92 1.87 -2.08
N MET A 46 3.47 1.28 -3.18
CA MET A 46 2.23 1.67 -3.85
C MET A 46 1.03 1.61 -2.89
N GLY A 47 0.96 0.56 -2.05
CA GLY A 47 -0.09 0.40 -1.04
C GLY A 47 -0.15 1.57 -0.06
N SER A 48 1.01 2.10 0.35
CA SER A 48 1.09 3.28 1.23
C SER A 48 0.49 4.53 0.59
N LEU A 49 0.66 4.72 -0.72
CA LEU A 49 0.03 5.84 -1.44
C LEU A 49 -1.50 5.70 -1.49
N VAL A 50 -2.01 4.46 -1.65
CA VAL A 50 -3.45 4.20 -1.57
C VAL A 50 -3.98 4.51 -0.16
N GLN A 51 -3.26 4.11 0.88
CA GLN A 51 -3.59 4.43 2.27
C GLN A 51 -3.59 5.94 2.53
N LEU A 52 -2.57 6.67 2.05
CA LEU A 52 -2.52 8.13 2.13
C LEU A 52 -3.75 8.76 1.46
N ALA A 53 -4.09 8.32 0.25
CA ALA A 53 -5.28 8.82 -0.46
C ALA A 53 -6.57 8.53 0.31
N ASN A 54 -6.71 7.32 0.88
CA ASN A 54 -7.86 6.96 1.70
C ASN A 54 -7.99 7.85 2.95
N GLN A 55 -6.87 8.20 3.58
CA GLN A 55 -6.87 9.12 4.72
C GLN A 55 -7.22 10.55 4.31
N CYS A 56 -6.68 11.04 3.19
CA CYS A 56 -7.08 12.34 2.63
C CYS A 56 -8.60 12.40 2.41
N ASP A 57 -9.17 11.36 1.76
CA ASP A 57 -10.60 11.29 1.48
C ASP A 57 -11.43 11.21 2.78
N ARG A 58 -10.99 10.41 3.76
CA ARG A 58 -11.66 10.27 5.07
C ARG A 58 -11.66 11.58 5.85
N LEU A 59 -10.58 12.34 5.77
CA LEU A 59 -10.43 13.61 6.48
C LEU A 59 -10.94 14.80 5.68
N GLY A 60 -11.45 14.60 4.46
CA GLY A 60 -11.91 15.68 3.58
C GLY A 60 -10.78 16.60 3.12
N ILE A 61 -9.57 16.08 2.94
CA ILE A 61 -8.41 16.86 2.48
C ILE A 61 -8.37 16.87 0.97
N ASP A 62 -8.38 18.04 0.37
CA ASP A 62 -8.26 18.20 -1.07
C ASP A 62 -6.83 17.91 -1.54
N LYS A 63 -6.66 16.81 -2.27
CA LYS A 63 -5.37 16.36 -2.81
C LYS A 63 -4.82 17.29 -3.89
N SER A 64 -5.63 18.16 -4.49
CA SER A 64 -5.17 19.15 -5.47
C SER A 64 -4.29 20.25 -4.84
N ASN A 65 -4.44 20.48 -3.55
CA ASN A 65 -3.66 21.46 -2.78
C ASN A 65 -2.34 20.90 -2.24
N LEU A 66 -2.05 19.61 -2.51
CA LEU A 66 -0.87 18.91 -2.03
C LEU A 66 0.11 18.66 -3.17
N ILE A 67 1.39 18.91 -2.94
CA ILE A 67 2.44 18.38 -3.82
C ILE A 67 2.97 17.09 -3.20
N LEU A 68 2.88 15.99 -3.93
CA LEU A 68 3.43 14.70 -3.53
C LEU A 68 4.80 14.49 -4.16
N LEU A 69 5.85 14.40 -3.34
CA LEU A 69 7.18 14.01 -3.76
C LEU A 69 7.33 12.49 -3.66
N THR A 70 7.49 11.82 -4.80
CA THR A 70 7.52 10.37 -4.87
C THR A 70 8.39 9.86 -6.04
N ARG A 71 8.44 8.53 -6.23
CA ARG A 71 9.17 7.91 -7.34
C ARG A 71 8.44 8.07 -8.67
N SER A 72 9.19 8.14 -9.78
CA SER A 72 8.62 8.18 -11.13
C SER A 72 7.80 6.93 -11.48
N SER A 73 8.12 5.76 -10.91
CA SER A 73 7.33 4.53 -11.04
C SER A 73 5.92 4.62 -10.43
N HIS A 74 5.67 5.59 -9.58
CA HIS A 74 4.36 5.81 -8.97
C HIS A 74 3.44 6.76 -9.75
N ARG A 75 3.85 7.23 -10.94
CA ARG A 75 3.10 8.22 -11.72
C ARG A 75 1.65 7.79 -12.00
N SER A 76 1.45 6.55 -12.45
CA SER A 76 0.11 6.03 -12.76
C SER A 76 -0.76 5.96 -11.52
N ILE A 77 -0.25 5.41 -10.42
CA ILE A 77 -1.03 5.32 -9.17
C ILE A 77 -1.35 6.70 -8.59
N CYS A 78 -0.43 7.67 -8.66
CA CYS A 78 -0.70 9.04 -8.19
C CYS A 78 -1.86 9.67 -8.96
N LYS A 79 -1.87 9.52 -10.29
CA LYS A 79 -2.96 9.99 -11.15
C LYS A 79 -4.28 9.33 -10.78
N LEU A 80 -4.28 8.00 -10.66
CA LEU A 80 -5.47 7.21 -10.29
C LEU A 80 -6.06 7.63 -8.94
N LEU A 81 -5.20 7.98 -7.97
CA LEU A 81 -5.60 8.40 -6.62
C LEU A 81 -5.99 9.87 -6.51
N GLY A 82 -5.91 10.63 -7.60
CA GLY A 82 -6.28 12.06 -7.63
C GLY A 82 -5.21 13.01 -7.09
N PHE A 83 -3.94 12.59 -6.99
CA PHE A 83 -2.84 13.50 -6.74
C PHE A 83 -2.45 14.20 -8.05
N THR A 84 -3.05 15.37 -8.29
CA THR A 84 -2.85 16.12 -9.53
C THR A 84 -1.50 16.80 -9.60
N GLN A 85 -0.91 17.12 -8.44
CA GLN A 85 0.40 17.75 -8.34
C GLN A 85 1.40 16.77 -7.70
N ALA A 86 2.38 16.32 -8.48
CA ALA A 86 3.43 15.44 -7.98
C ALA A 86 4.79 15.79 -8.58
N TRP A 87 5.83 15.70 -7.73
CA TRP A 87 7.23 15.78 -8.13
C TRP A 87 7.82 14.39 -8.09
N TYR A 88 8.52 14.01 -9.15
CA TYR A 88 8.99 12.63 -9.31
C TYR A 88 10.50 12.54 -9.28
N VAL A 89 11.00 11.53 -8.57
CA VAL A 89 12.41 11.14 -8.55
C VAL A 89 12.59 9.85 -9.35
N SER A 90 13.56 9.83 -10.25
CA SER A 90 13.95 8.61 -10.98
C SER A 90 14.69 7.65 -10.06
N SER A 91 14.56 6.35 -10.32
CA SER A 91 15.37 5.32 -9.67
C SER A 91 16.71 5.08 -10.39
N LEU A 92 16.94 5.70 -11.53
CA LEU A 92 18.20 5.62 -12.28
C LEU A 92 19.21 6.62 -11.69
N PRO A 93 20.40 6.18 -11.19
CA PRO A 93 21.28 7.02 -10.40
C PRO A 93 21.62 8.40 -10.98
N PRO A 94 22.02 8.55 -12.26
CA PRO A 94 22.36 9.88 -12.79
C PRO A 94 21.13 10.80 -12.84
N LEU A 95 19.96 10.27 -13.24
CA LEU A 95 18.71 11.05 -13.29
C LEU A 95 18.19 11.35 -11.87
N THR A 96 18.44 10.48 -10.90
CA THR A 96 18.08 10.72 -9.50
C THR A 96 18.74 12.01 -8.99
N ILE A 97 20.04 12.18 -9.22
CA ILE A 97 20.79 13.37 -8.78
C ILE A 97 20.21 14.63 -9.45
N LEU A 98 20.00 14.59 -10.75
CA LEU A 98 19.43 15.73 -11.50
C LEU A 98 18.02 16.09 -10.99
N HIS A 99 17.18 15.08 -10.71
CA HIS A 99 15.85 15.30 -10.16
C HIS A 99 15.92 15.90 -8.75
N LEU A 100 16.82 15.43 -7.88
CA LEU A 100 16.99 15.98 -6.54
C LEU A 100 17.45 17.44 -6.58
N ILE A 101 18.40 17.79 -7.45
CA ILE A 101 18.82 19.18 -7.69
C ILE A 101 17.63 20.03 -8.13
N ASN A 102 16.86 19.56 -9.12
CA ASN A 102 15.67 20.27 -9.60
C ASN A 102 14.62 20.45 -8.49
N ILE A 103 14.37 19.39 -7.69
CA ILE A 103 13.44 19.44 -6.55
C ILE A 103 13.91 20.47 -5.51
N PHE A 104 15.20 20.51 -5.23
CA PHE A 104 15.77 21.51 -4.33
C PHE A 104 15.49 22.95 -4.83
N TYR A 105 15.77 23.25 -6.10
CA TYR A 105 15.47 24.56 -6.69
C TYR A 105 13.96 24.86 -6.70
N ARG A 106 13.12 23.90 -7.04
CA ARG A 106 11.66 24.05 -7.00
C ARG A 106 11.18 24.35 -5.59
N THR A 107 11.68 23.65 -4.56
CA THR A 107 11.32 23.89 -3.17
C THR A 107 11.74 25.29 -2.72
N ARG A 108 12.96 25.71 -3.07
CA ARG A 108 13.45 27.08 -2.78
C ARG A 108 12.59 28.16 -3.43
N ARG A 109 12.10 27.93 -4.64
CA ARG A 109 11.22 28.87 -5.37
C ARG A 109 9.80 28.84 -4.85
N TRP A 110 9.25 27.65 -4.61
CA TRP A 110 7.87 27.48 -4.21
C TRP A 110 7.61 27.76 -2.72
N ARG A 111 8.62 27.55 -1.90
CA ARG A 111 8.61 27.78 -0.45
C ARG A 111 7.40 27.15 0.24
N PRO A 112 7.36 25.82 0.40
CA PRO A 112 6.27 25.16 1.12
C PRO A 112 6.19 25.71 2.55
N ASP A 113 4.98 25.89 3.04
CA ASP A 113 4.74 26.29 4.44
C ASP A 113 4.99 25.09 5.35
N LEU A 114 4.66 23.88 4.86
CA LEU A 114 4.76 22.63 5.58
C LEU A 114 5.33 21.51 4.70
N ILE A 115 6.29 20.76 5.24
CA ILE A 115 6.79 19.52 4.65
C ILE A 115 6.44 18.36 5.59
N ILE A 116 5.74 17.36 5.07
CA ILE A 116 5.37 16.15 5.81
C ILE A 116 6.15 14.98 5.23
N ASP A 117 7.05 14.40 6.02
CA ASP A 117 7.79 13.20 5.66
C ASP A 117 7.03 11.97 6.19
N LEU A 118 6.44 11.20 5.29
CA LEU A 118 5.71 9.97 5.58
C LEU A 118 6.57 8.72 5.34
N GLU A 119 7.88 8.88 5.14
CA GLU A 119 8.78 7.74 5.11
C GLU A 119 9.18 7.32 6.51
N ARG A 120 9.05 6.03 6.74
CA ARG A 120 9.46 5.41 7.98
C ARG A 120 10.90 4.93 7.82
N CYS A 121 11.81 5.50 8.64
CA CYS A 121 13.15 4.96 8.83
C CYS A 121 14.09 4.94 7.61
N SER A 122 14.13 6.01 6.86
CA SER A 122 15.18 6.24 5.89
C SER A 122 15.98 7.52 6.24
N ASN A 123 17.23 7.34 6.64
CA ASN A 123 18.12 8.45 6.93
C ASN A 123 18.33 9.34 5.69
N ALA A 124 18.37 8.74 4.50
CA ALA A 124 18.49 9.47 3.25
C ALA A 124 17.28 10.37 3.00
N VAL A 125 16.07 9.91 3.33
CA VAL A 125 14.85 10.73 3.20
C VAL A 125 14.80 11.79 4.29
N GLY A 126 15.19 11.47 5.53
CA GLY A 126 15.31 12.43 6.61
C GLY A 126 16.27 13.57 6.26
N LEU A 127 17.46 13.26 5.69
CA LEU A 127 18.39 14.26 5.17
C LEU A 127 17.77 15.12 4.06
N LEU A 128 17.11 14.47 3.08
CA LEU A 128 16.41 15.18 2.01
C LEU A 128 15.37 16.15 2.58
N ARG A 129 14.52 15.70 3.51
CA ARG A 129 13.54 16.54 4.20
C ARG A 129 14.18 17.76 4.83
N THR A 130 15.27 17.57 5.59
CA THR A 130 16.00 18.67 6.27
C THR A 130 16.53 19.66 5.26
N LEU A 131 17.14 19.20 4.17
CA LEU A 131 17.68 20.07 3.12
C LEU A 131 16.55 20.86 2.41
N LEU A 132 15.42 20.22 2.13
CA LEU A 132 14.26 20.85 1.50
C LEU A 132 13.61 21.88 2.45
N ALA A 133 13.48 21.55 3.74
CA ALA A 133 12.94 22.46 4.74
C ALA A 133 13.78 23.74 4.84
N ARG A 134 15.10 23.61 4.85
CA ARG A 134 16.00 24.78 4.84
C ARG A 134 15.92 25.59 3.56
N ALA A 135 15.91 24.91 2.39
CA ALA A 135 15.81 25.58 1.10
C ALA A 135 14.53 26.40 0.95
N GLY A 136 13.41 25.91 1.51
CA GLY A 136 12.11 26.54 1.47
C GLY A 136 11.80 27.48 2.64
N HIS A 137 12.63 27.49 3.70
CA HIS A 137 12.28 28.07 5.01
C HIS A 137 10.96 27.51 5.55
N SER A 138 10.81 26.20 5.49
CA SER A 138 9.57 25.48 5.73
C SER A 138 9.58 24.79 7.08
N TYR A 139 8.43 24.78 7.77
CA TYR A 139 8.22 23.89 8.89
C TYR A 139 8.15 22.43 8.40
N SER A 140 8.78 21.50 9.11
CA SER A 140 8.77 20.10 8.69
C SER A 140 8.40 19.16 9.82
N VAL A 141 7.68 18.07 9.45
CA VAL A 141 7.19 17.03 10.36
C VAL A 141 7.69 15.68 9.85
N SER A 142 8.20 14.86 10.74
CA SER A 142 8.54 13.47 10.44
C SER A 142 8.30 12.58 11.65
N PHE A 143 8.35 11.27 11.43
CA PHE A 143 8.19 10.26 12.47
C PHE A 143 9.51 9.88 13.15
N GLU A 144 10.62 10.43 12.68
CA GLU A 144 11.91 10.31 13.33
C GLU A 144 12.08 11.43 14.36
N GLU A 145 12.49 11.04 15.52
CA GLU A 145 12.58 11.67 16.80
C GLU A 145 13.44 12.92 16.90
N ARG A 146 13.55 13.75 15.91
CA ARG A 146 14.37 14.95 16.04
C ARG A 146 13.66 16.22 15.57
N ARG A 147 13.02 16.90 16.53
CA ARG A 147 12.85 18.35 16.61
C ARG A 147 11.62 19.04 16.03
N SER A 148 10.55 18.40 15.61
CA SER A 148 9.39 19.21 15.22
C SER A 148 8.04 18.84 15.85
N VAL A 149 7.90 17.62 16.34
CA VAL A 149 6.81 17.22 17.23
C VAL A 149 7.46 16.43 18.35
N GLN A 150 7.55 17.02 19.55
CA GLN A 150 7.86 16.25 20.75
C GLN A 150 6.66 15.34 21.05
N LEU A 151 6.65 14.16 20.45
CA LEU A 151 5.84 13.08 20.98
C LEU A 151 6.39 12.74 22.36
N PRO A 152 5.55 12.57 23.39
CA PRO A 152 6.00 12.18 24.71
C PRO A 152 6.89 10.92 24.63
N HIS A 153 7.90 10.83 25.48
CA HIS A 153 8.90 9.74 25.47
C HIS A 153 8.29 8.33 25.48
N GLN A 154 7.08 8.16 26.03
CA GLN A 154 6.31 6.91 25.99
C GLN A 154 5.74 6.60 24.59
N GLU A 155 5.46 7.61 23.77
CA GLU A 155 4.97 7.42 22.39
C GLU A 155 6.10 7.07 21.43
N ILE A 156 7.35 7.33 21.77
CA ILE A 156 8.52 7.03 20.94
C ILE A 156 8.83 5.54 20.92
N HIS A 157 8.73 4.84 22.05
CA HIS A 157 8.75 3.38 22.09
C HIS A 157 7.52 2.78 21.40
N ALA A 158 6.36 3.43 21.48
CA ALA A 158 5.17 3.08 20.73
C ALA A 158 5.27 3.44 19.24
N ALA A 159 6.14 4.38 18.84
CA ALA A 159 6.33 4.75 17.42
C ALA A 159 6.79 3.58 16.55
N ASN A 160 7.49 2.61 17.13
CA ASN A 160 7.79 1.34 16.46
C ASN A 160 6.55 0.44 16.27
N GLN A 161 5.46 0.72 16.99
CA GLN A 161 4.20 -0.01 16.95
C GLN A 161 3.08 0.78 16.23
N LEU A 162 3.32 2.06 15.87
CA LEU A 162 2.35 2.85 15.13
C LEU A 162 1.97 2.18 13.83
N THR A 163 0.67 2.11 13.57
CA THR A 163 0.16 1.63 12.30
C THR A 163 0.49 2.64 11.19
N LEU A 164 0.50 2.18 9.93
CA LEU A 164 0.67 3.10 8.80
C LEU A 164 -0.43 4.18 8.79
N LEU A 165 -1.61 3.81 9.28
CA LEU A 165 -2.77 4.70 9.41
C LEU A 165 -2.52 5.83 10.41
N ASP A 166 -1.88 5.53 11.55
CA ASP A 166 -1.54 6.52 12.58
C ASP A 166 -0.51 7.51 12.03
N LEU A 167 0.48 7.00 11.30
CA LEU A 167 1.47 7.83 10.63
C LEU A 167 0.81 8.88 9.73
N PHE A 168 -0.08 8.44 8.85
CA PHE A 168 -0.80 9.37 7.97
C PHE A 168 -1.71 10.32 8.75
N SER A 169 -2.37 9.83 9.80
CA SER A 169 -3.24 10.65 10.63
C SER A 169 -2.48 11.75 11.35
N ILE A 170 -1.29 11.44 11.90
CA ILE A 170 -0.43 12.44 12.54
C ILE A 170 0.06 13.46 11.51
N GLY A 171 0.60 13.03 10.37
CA GLY A 171 1.07 13.94 9.32
C GLY A 171 -0.05 14.83 8.78
N LEU A 172 -1.24 14.27 8.55
CA LEU A 172 -2.38 15.00 8.00
C LEU A 172 -3.11 15.86 9.04
N ALA A 173 -2.88 15.68 10.34
CA ALA A 173 -3.45 16.54 11.39
C ALA A 173 -3.03 18.02 11.28
N PHE A 174 -1.94 18.28 10.56
CA PHE A 174 -1.46 19.65 10.28
C PHE A 174 -2.22 20.34 9.13
N ILE A 175 -3.06 19.60 8.38
CA ILE A 175 -3.76 20.12 7.21
C ILE A 175 -5.19 20.45 7.61
N PRO A 176 -5.71 21.66 7.31
CA PRO A 176 -7.10 22.02 7.55
C PRO A 176 -8.04 21.06 6.82
N ARG A 177 -9.09 20.63 7.51
CA ARG A 177 -10.13 19.76 6.94
C ARG A 177 -11.12 20.60 6.15
N SER A 178 -11.38 20.22 4.90
CA SER A 178 -12.53 20.73 4.17
C SER A 178 -13.81 20.05 4.66
N ALA A 179 -14.96 20.72 4.57
CA ALA A 179 -16.24 20.11 4.89
C ALA A 179 -16.42 18.80 4.12
N GLN A 180 -16.74 17.73 4.83
CA GLN A 180 -16.77 16.37 4.33
C GLN A 180 -17.68 16.21 3.12
N GLN A 181 -17.13 16.03 1.95
CA GLN A 181 -17.78 15.27 0.89
C GLN A 181 -17.58 13.78 1.21
N GLN A 182 -18.56 13.17 1.86
CA GLN A 182 -18.61 11.71 1.95
C GLN A 182 -18.84 11.17 0.55
N ASN A 183 -17.76 10.74 -0.09
CA ASN A 183 -17.82 9.99 -1.33
C ASN A 183 -18.36 8.59 -1.00
N ARG A 184 -19.71 8.49 -0.88
CA ARG A 184 -20.42 7.20 -0.82
C ARG A 184 -20.27 6.57 -2.17
N GLN A 185 -19.25 5.73 -2.32
CA GLN A 185 -19.13 4.87 -3.50
C GLN A 185 -20.41 4.06 -3.63
N ARG A 186 -21.18 4.32 -4.71
CA ARG A 186 -22.31 3.48 -5.12
C ARG A 186 -21.75 2.10 -5.47
N TRP A 187 -22.24 1.09 -4.79
CA TRP A 187 -21.92 -0.29 -5.08
C TRP A 187 -22.49 -0.68 -6.44
N SER A 188 -21.62 -1.07 -7.37
CA SER A 188 -22.04 -1.69 -8.62
C SER A 188 -22.49 -3.11 -8.37
N ALA A 189 -23.38 -3.66 -9.22
CA ALA A 189 -23.70 -5.08 -9.25
C ALA A 189 -22.40 -5.89 -9.39
N ARG A 190 -22.27 -6.96 -8.60
CA ARG A 190 -21.05 -7.77 -8.60
C ARG A 190 -21.10 -8.82 -9.70
N SER A 191 -19.98 -8.96 -10.40
CA SER A 191 -19.78 -10.05 -11.36
C SER A 191 -19.53 -11.36 -10.63
N ASN A 192 -19.53 -12.48 -11.36
CA ASN A 192 -19.15 -13.81 -10.85
C ASN A 192 -17.61 -14.02 -10.82
N ARG A 193 -16.81 -12.98 -11.03
CA ARG A 193 -15.37 -13.04 -11.06
C ARG A 193 -14.79 -13.07 -9.66
N ILE A 194 -13.88 -14.00 -9.42
CA ILE A 194 -13.04 -14.09 -8.24
C ILE A 194 -11.63 -13.77 -8.66
N LEU A 195 -11.10 -12.67 -8.16
CA LEU A 195 -9.74 -12.23 -8.43
C LEU A 195 -8.81 -12.81 -7.37
N ILE A 196 -7.67 -13.32 -7.80
CA ILE A 196 -6.65 -13.92 -6.93
C ILE A 196 -5.30 -13.25 -7.21
N ASN A 197 -4.70 -12.66 -6.20
CA ASN A 197 -3.35 -12.14 -6.28
C ASN A 197 -2.43 -13.00 -5.41
N LEU A 198 -1.61 -13.81 -6.08
CA LEU A 198 -0.63 -14.68 -5.42
C LEU A 198 0.63 -13.94 -5.00
N ASN A 199 0.83 -12.74 -5.53
CA ASN A 199 2.11 -12.05 -5.54
C ASN A 199 2.32 -11.17 -4.31
N ALA A 200 3.58 -10.88 -4.06
CA ALA A 200 4.03 -9.91 -3.08
C ALA A 200 5.16 -9.07 -3.67
N SER A 201 5.50 -7.96 -3.02
CA SER A 201 6.66 -7.17 -3.42
C SER A 201 7.91 -8.06 -3.57
N PRO A 202 8.74 -7.87 -4.61
CA PRO A 202 9.97 -8.62 -4.80
C PRO A 202 10.97 -8.46 -3.64
N TYR A 203 10.79 -7.45 -2.80
CA TYR A 203 11.59 -7.25 -1.59
C TYR A 203 11.10 -8.08 -0.38
N LEU A 204 9.86 -8.62 -0.44
CA LEU A 204 9.18 -9.30 0.67
C LEU A 204 8.35 -10.47 0.13
N LEU A 205 9.03 -11.43 -0.52
CA LEU A 205 8.40 -12.61 -1.12
C LEU A 205 7.73 -13.51 -0.08
N GLU A 206 8.12 -13.39 1.18
CA GLU A 206 7.55 -14.09 2.33
C GLU A 206 6.07 -13.79 2.56
N ARG A 207 5.53 -12.75 1.91
CA ARG A 207 4.11 -12.41 1.93
C ARG A 207 3.30 -13.00 0.78
N ARG A 208 3.93 -13.79 -0.11
CA ARG A 208 3.21 -14.46 -1.19
C ARG A 208 2.14 -15.39 -0.65
N LEU A 209 1.00 -15.39 -1.33
CA LEU A 209 -0.08 -16.33 -1.03
C LEU A 209 0.41 -17.77 -1.30
N PRO A 210 0.25 -18.71 -0.34
CA PRO A 210 0.66 -20.09 -0.57
C PRO A 210 -0.21 -20.74 -1.65
N THR A 211 0.42 -21.45 -2.58
CA THR A 211 -0.25 -22.07 -3.74
C THR A 211 -0.66 -23.52 -3.51
N GLN A 212 -0.13 -24.15 -2.47
CA GLN A 212 -0.33 -25.58 -2.18
C GLN A 212 -1.80 -25.98 -1.98
N HIS A 213 -2.67 -25.08 -1.57
CA HIS A 213 -4.09 -25.33 -1.37
C HIS A 213 -4.97 -24.68 -2.45
N LEU A 214 -4.36 -24.12 -3.50
CA LEU A 214 -5.09 -23.37 -4.52
C LEU A 214 -6.12 -24.27 -5.23
N ASP A 215 -5.71 -25.46 -5.68
CA ASP A 215 -6.61 -26.41 -6.36
C ASP A 215 -7.83 -26.75 -5.47
N THR A 216 -7.59 -27.09 -4.20
CA THR A 216 -8.67 -27.41 -3.26
C THR A 216 -9.59 -26.21 -3.03
N LEU A 217 -9.01 -25.01 -2.86
CA LEU A 217 -9.78 -23.77 -2.68
C LEU A 217 -10.69 -23.50 -3.88
N LEU A 218 -10.16 -23.64 -5.09
CA LEU A 218 -10.92 -23.44 -6.33
C LEU A 218 -12.05 -24.44 -6.49
N ARG A 219 -11.81 -25.73 -6.15
CA ARG A 219 -12.84 -26.79 -6.17
C ARG A 219 -13.98 -26.47 -5.23
N GLU A 220 -13.67 -26.11 -4.01
CA GLU A 220 -14.71 -25.78 -3.02
C GLU A 220 -15.49 -24.52 -3.41
N LEU A 221 -14.82 -23.48 -3.89
CA LEU A 221 -15.48 -22.27 -4.40
C LEU A 221 -16.38 -22.57 -5.61
N LYS A 222 -15.93 -23.45 -6.51
CA LYS A 222 -16.71 -23.85 -7.70
C LYS A 222 -17.96 -24.64 -7.36
N LYS A 223 -17.94 -25.44 -6.27
CA LYS A 223 -19.17 -26.12 -5.75
C LYS A 223 -20.20 -25.12 -5.26
N ILE A 224 -19.75 -24.02 -4.63
CA ILE A 224 -20.63 -22.98 -4.05
C ILE A 224 -21.11 -22.02 -5.15
N ILE A 225 -20.23 -21.67 -6.08
CA ILE A 225 -20.49 -20.73 -7.17
C ILE A 225 -20.10 -21.41 -8.50
N PRO A 226 -20.98 -22.25 -9.08
CA PRO A 226 -20.67 -23.01 -10.30
C PRO A 226 -20.22 -22.14 -11.48
N GLN A 227 -20.74 -20.90 -11.58
CA GLN A 227 -20.43 -19.93 -12.62
C GLN A 227 -19.19 -19.05 -12.31
N ALA A 228 -18.49 -19.25 -11.18
CA ALA A 228 -17.34 -18.44 -10.82
C ALA A 228 -16.26 -18.51 -11.91
N GLU A 229 -15.73 -17.34 -12.26
CA GLU A 229 -14.55 -17.17 -13.12
C GLU A 229 -13.36 -16.77 -12.25
N PHE A 230 -12.25 -17.48 -12.41
CA PHE A 230 -11.04 -17.22 -11.61
C PHE A 230 -9.99 -16.53 -12.45
N LEU A 231 -9.57 -15.32 -11.99
CA LEU A 231 -8.58 -14.49 -12.66
C LEU A 231 -7.40 -14.26 -11.73
N LEU A 232 -6.22 -14.67 -12.18
CA LEU A 232 -4.98 -14.50 -11.43
C LEU A 232 -4.28 -13.21 -11.88
N THR A 233 -4.15 -12.27 -10.93
CA THR A 233 -3.61 -10.94 -11.19
C THR A 233 -2.12 -10.85 -10.86
N GLY A 234 -1.45 -9.86 -11.41
CA GLY A 234 -0.04 -9.57 -11.14
C GLY A 234 0.50 -8.48 -12.07
N SER A 235 1.70 -8.02 -11.79
CA SER A 235 2.47 -7.16 -12.69
C SER A 235 3.03 -7.97 -13.86
N ASP A 236 3.55 -7.29 -14.88
CA ASP A 236 4.23 -7.94 -16.00
C ASP A 236 5.42 -8.81 -15.55
N GLN A 237 6.17 -8.37 -14.54
CA GLN A 237 7.29 -9.14 -13.98
C GLN A 237 6.84 -10.44 -13.28
N GLU A 238 5.58 -10.54 -12.88
CA GLU A 238 5.00 -11.68 -12.19
C GLU A 238 4.27 -12.64 -13.14
N LYS A 239 4.11 -12.27 -14.41
CA LYS A 239 3.36 -13.02 -15.42
C LYS A 239 3.83 -14.47 -15.56
N ALA A 240 5.14 -14.69 -15.62
CA ALA A 240 5.72 -16.04 -15.73
C ALA A 240 5.44 -16.88 -14.48
N PHE A 241 5.54 -16.30 -13.29
CA PHE A 241 5.21 -16.99 -12.03
C PHE A 241 3.73 -17.35 -11.98
N VAL A 242 2.85 -16.42 -12.34
CA VAL A 242 1.39 -16.68 -12.37
C VAL A 242 1.08 -17.79 -13.38
N GLN A 243 1.71 -17.78 -14.57
CA GLN A 243 1.51 -18.83 -15.57
C GLN A 243 1.96 -20.19 -15.04
N HIS A 244 3.12 -20.25 -14.42
CA HIS A 244 3.59 -21.50 -13.82
C HIS A 244 2.60 -22.07 -12.78
N VAL A 245 2.00 -21.25 -11.94
CA VAL A 245 0.98 -21.69 -10.98
C VAL A 245 -0.28 -22.23 -11.70
N ILE A 246 -0.70 -21.58 -12.79
CA ILE A 246 -1.82 -22.06 -13.61
C ILE A 246 -1.52 -23.43 -14.19
N ASP A 247 -0.33 -23.63 -14.76
CA ASP A 247 0.11 -24.89 -15.36
C ASP A 247 0.15 -26.03 -14.32
N MET A 248 0.45 -25.71 -13.06
CA MET A 248 0.41 -26.65 -11.94
C MET A 248 -1.03 -26.90 -11.38
N THR A 249 -2.03 -26.25 -11.96
CA THR A 249 -3.44 -26.36 -11.52
C THR A 249 -4.35 -26.78 -12.71
N PRO A 250 -4.12 -27.93 -13.35
CA PRO A 250 -4.73 -28.27 -14.65
C PRO A 250 -6.23 -28.53 -14.60
N GLY A 251 -6.83 -28.67 -13.42
CA GLY A 251 -8.26 -28.98 -13.25
C GLY A 251 -9.20 -27.80 -13.47
N PHE A 252 -8.70 -26.58 -13.74
CA PHE A 252 -9.49 -25.36 -13.81
C PHE A 252 -9.16 -24.49 -15.01
N ARG A 253 -10.18 -23.82 -15.53
CA ARG A 253 -9.99 -22.72 -16.48
C ARG A 253 -9.62 -21.45 -15.71
N LEU A 254 -8.32 -21.23 -15.49
CA LEU A 254 -7.79 -20.05 -14.85
C LEU A 254 -7.33 -19.06 -15.93
N GLN A 255 -7.59 -17.76 -15.71
CA GLN A 255 -7.13 -16.71 -16.61
C GLN A 255 -5.93 -16.01 -16.01
N ASN A 256 -4.81 -15.99 -16.74
CA ASN A 256 -3.65 -15.19 -16.41
C ASN A 256 -3.84 -13.75 -16.92
N VAL A 257 -4.15 -12.83 -16.03
CA VAL A 257 -4.28 -11.41 -16.37
C VAL A 257 -3.08 -10.58 -15.87
N ALA A 258 -2.03 -11.24 -15.38
CA ALA A 258 -0.80 -10.58 -14.94
C ALA A 258 -0.13 -9.86 -16.12
N GLY A 259 0.21 -8.59 -15.94
CA GLY A 259 0.78 -7.72 -16.98
C GLY A 259 -0.20 -7.26 -18.06
N ALA A 260 -1.42 -7.82 -18.11
CA ALA A 260 -2.41 -7.44 -19.11
C ALA A 260 -3.25 -6.21 -18.68
N TRP A 261 -3.35 -5.97 -17.37
CA TRP A 261 -4.17 -4.90 -16.83
C TRP A 261 -3.37 -3.68 -16.41
N THR A 262 -3.89 -2.50 -16.73
CA THR A 262 -3.44 -1.25 -16.11
C THR A 262 -3.95 -1.16 -14.68
N LEU A 263 -3.46 -0.20 -13.91
CA LEU A 263 -3.97 0.04 -12.55
C LEU A 263 -5.44 0.49 -12.56
N GLU A 264 -5.85 1.24 -13.59
CA GLU A 264 -7.23 1.67 -13.81
C GLU A 264 -8.14 0.45 -14.07
N THR A 265 -7.71 -0.48 -14.93
CA THR A 265 -8.43 -1.74 -15.19
C THR A 265 -8.53 -2.58 -13.93
N LEU A 266 -7.42 -2.76 -13.20
CA LEU A 266 -7.43 -3.46 -11.93
C LEU A 266 -8.41 -2.83 -10.93
N GLN A 267 -8.46 -1.50 -10.84
CA GLN A 267 -9.40 -0.79 -9.97
C GLN A 267 -10.86 -1.08 -10.37
N GLN A 268 -11.18 -1.05 -11.66
CA GLN A 268 -12.53 -1.34 -12.18
C GLN A 268 -12.93 -2.78 -11.89
N GLU A 269 -12.05 -3.73 -12.13
CA GLU A 269 -12.28 -5.14 -11.86
C GLU A 269 -12.46 -5.41 -10.36
N LEU A 270 -11.63 -4.81 -9.50
CA LEU A 270 -11.80 -4.89 -8.06
C LEU A 270 -13.12 -4.28 -7.59
N ALA A 271 -13.58 -3.18 -8.21
CA ALA A 271 -14.85 -2.56 -7.85
C ALA A 271 -16.07 -3.47 -8.11
N THR A 272 -15.97 -4.37 -9.08
CA THR A 272 -17.09 -5.20 -9.56
C THR A 272 -16.93 -6.69 -9.28
N CYS A 273 -15.74 -7.20 -8.97
CA CYS A 273 -15.55 -8.63 -8.69
C CYS A 273 -16.30 -9.08 -7.44
N LEU A 274 -16.67 -10.33 -7.43
CA LEU A 274 -17.39 -10.97 -6.32
C LEU A 274 -16.54 -11.05 -5.06
N LEU A 275 -15.28 -11.44 -5.22
CA LEU A 275 -14.35 -11.69 -4.15
C LEU A 275 -12.91 -11.41 -4.62
N PHE A 276 -12.08 -10.87 -3.74
CA PHE A 276 -10.64 -10.75 -3.95
C PHE A 276 -9.89 -11.57 -2.90
N ILE A 277 -8.99 -12.46 -3.33
CA ILE A 277 -8.17 -13.30 -2.46
C ILE A 277 -6.71 -12.89 -2.63
N THR A 278 -6.03 -12.55 -1.55
CA THR A 278 -4.67 -12.02 -1.61
C THR A 278 -3.90 -12.19 -0.29
N GLY A 279 -2.59 -12.00 -0.34
CA GLY A 279 -1.78 -11.66 0.83
C GLY A 279 -1.72 -10.15 1.06
N ASP A 280 -0.87 -9.72 2.00
CA ASP A 280 -0.55 -8.30 2.18
C ASP A 280 0.21 -7.76 0.96
N SER A 281 -0.48 -7.02 0.14
CA SER A 281 0.01 -6.54 -1.17
C SER A 281 -0.54 -5.17 -1.54
N GLY A 282 0.06 -4.50 -2.53
CA GLY A 282 -0.46 -3.23 -3.05
C GLY A 282 -1.91 -3.31 -3.53
N PRO A 283 -2.30 -4.32 -4.32
CA PRO A 283 -3.68 -4.54 -4.74
C PRO A 283 -4.70 -4.68 -3.60
N LEU A 284 -4.31 -5.21 -2.43
CA LEU A 284 -5.19 -5.26 -1.25
C LEU A 284 -5.70 -3.87 -0.88
N HIS A 285 -4.80 -2.90 -0.79
CA HIS A 285 -5.18 -1.54 -0.39
C HIS A 285 -6.12 -0.90 -1.40
N LEU A 286 -5.95 -1.21 -2.68
CA LEU A 286 -6.86 -0.77 -3.75
C LEU A 286 -8.22 -1.45 -3.63
N ALA A 287 -8.27 -2.76 -3.36
CA ALA A 287 -9.51 -3.50 -3.11
C ALA A 287 -10.29 -2.92 -1.92
N VAL A 288 -9.61 -2.61 -0.82
CA VAL A 288 -10.22 -1.96 0.34
C VAL A 288 -10.80 -0.60 -0.03
N ARG A 289 -10.08 0.19 -0.84
CA ARG A 289 -10.56 1.48 -1.36
C ARG A 289 -11.83 1.31 -2.20
N MET A 290 -11.90 0.28 -3.02
CA MET A 290 -13.06 -0.04 -3.85
C MET A 290 -14.19 -0.72 -3.06
N GLY A 291 -13.95 -1.02 -1.76
CA GLY A 291 -14.89 -1.73 -0.92
C GLY A 291 -15.16 -3.16 -1.36
N THR A 292 -14.22 -3.76 -2.03
CA THR A 292 -14.27 -5.16 -2.46
C THR A 292 -14.17 -6.07 -1.24
N PRO A 293 -15.03 -7.09 -1.08
CA PRO A 293 -14.82 -8.12 -0.09
C PRO A 293 -13.49 -8.83 -0.38
N ALA A 294 -12.58 -8.80 0.59
CA ALA A 294 -11.25 -9.35 0.43
C ALA A 294 -10.93 -10.39 1.50
N VAL A 295 -10.56 -11.58 1.07
CA VAL A 295 -9.95 -12.59 1.93
C VAL A 295 -8.45 -12.38 1.89
N VAL A 296 -7.88 -12.11 3.06
CA VAL A 296 -6.47 -11.71 3.17
C VAL A 296 -5.72 -12.67 4.07
N VAL A 297 -4.68 -13.28 3.51
CA VAL A 297 -3.78 -14.13 4.27
C VAL A 297 -2.65 -13.28 4.84
N TRP A 298 -2.55 -13.26 6.16
CA TRP A 298 -1.54 -12.55 6.91
C TRP A 298 -0.51 -13.52 7.47
N GLY A 299 0.74 -13.16 7.33
CA GLY A 299 1.84 -13.93 7.86
C GLY A 299 2.83 -13.03 8.59
N PRO A 300 3.86 -12.48 7.90
CA PRO A 300 4.83 -11.58 8.51
C PRO A 300 4.26 -10.23 8.97
N THR A 301 3.08 -9.85 8.46
CA THR A 301 2.32 -8.63 8.79
C THR A 301 0.98 -8.98 9.41
N GLN A 302 0.21 -7.97 9.84
CA GLN A 302 -1.11 -8.15 10.44
C GLN A 302 -2.07 -7.03 10.03
N PRO A 303 -3.40 -7.28 10.06
CA PRO A 303 -4.41 -6.29 9.63
C PRO A 303 -4.35 -4.98 10.42
N ALA A 304 -4.03 -5.03 11.72
CA ALA A 304 -3.93 -3.84 12.56
C ALA A 304 -2.88 -2.82 12.09
N HIS A 305 -1.81 -3.27 11.41
CA HIS A 305 -0.81 -2.36 10.83
C HIS A 305 -1.40 -1.37 9.81
N PHE A 306 -2.55 -1.71 9.24
CA PHE A 306 -3.22 -0.93 8.19
C PHE A 306 -4.61 -0.45 8.62
N GLY A 307 -5.01 -0.69 9.88
CA GLY A 307 -6.35 -0.39 10.38
C GLY A 307 -7.45 -1.23 9.72
N TYR A 308 -7.14 -2.46 9.34
CA TYR A 308 -8.10 -3.38 8.69
C TYR A 308 -8.74 -4.37 9.64
N ASP A 309 -8.31 -4.45 10.89
CA ASP A 309 -8.90 -5.27 11.95
C ASP A 309 -10.38 -4.94 12.22
N GLN A 310 -10.77 -3.67 12.00
CA GLN A 310 -12.15 -3.19 12.12
C GLN A 310 -12.89 -3.08 10.78
N ASN A 311 -12.28 -3.51 9.67
CA ASN A 311 -12.89 -3.40 8.35
C ASN A 311 -13.79 -4.61 8.06
N ARG A 312 -15.11 -4.39 8.02
CA ARG A 312 -16.11 -5.44 7.78
C ARG A 312 -16.03 -6.13 6.40
N ARG A 313 -15.16 -5.67 5.50
CA ARG A 313 -14.95 -6.25 4.17
C ARG A 313 -13.60 -6.90 4.01
N VAL A 314 -12.77 -6.90 5.06
CA VAL A 314 -11.50 -7.61 5.11
C VAL A 314 -11.65 -8.83 6.01
N PHE A 315 -11.58 -9.99 5.40
CA PHE A 315 -11.71 -11.29 6.06
C PHE A 315 -10.30 -11.87 6.24
N SER A 316 -9.79 -11.72 7.44
CA SER A 316 -8.40 -12.04 7.76
C SER A 316 -8.20 -13.52 8.06
N VAL A 317 -7.20 -14.10 7.45
CA VAL A 317 -6.72 -15.46 7.72
C VAL A 317 -5.27 -15.38 8.16
N SER A 318 -4.95 -15.90 9.33
CA SER A 318 -3.58 -15.93 9.84
C SER A 318 -3.34 -17.15 10.71
N GLN A 319 -2.06 -17.47 10.89
CA GLN A 319 -1.62 -18.38 11.95
C GLN A 319 -1.11 -17.56 13.12
N ASN A 320 -1.60 -17.86 14.33
CA ASN A 320 -1.08 -17.29 15.57
C ASN A 320 0.28 -17.91 15.89
N ARG A 321 1.33 -17.42 15.25
CA ARG A 321 2.72 -17.80 15.53
C ARG A 321 3.33 -16.80 16.49
N PRO A 322 4.11 -17.24 17.48
CA PRO A 322 4.76 -16.31 18.42
C PRO A 322 5.68 -15.28 17.75
N CYS A 323 6.20 -15.59 16.57
CA CYS A 323 7.06 -14.70 15.79
C CYS A 323 6.30 -13.78 14.81
N ALA A 324 4.99 -13.93 14.68
CA ALA A 324 4.19 -13.09 13.77
C ALA A 324 3.34 -12.07 14.56
N PRO A 325 3.30 -10.82 14.11
CA PRO A 325 3.96 -10.25 12.94
C PRO A 325 5.45 -9.97 13.18
N CYS A 326 6.33 -10.33 12.25
CA CYS A 326 7.75 -10.04 12.32
C CYS A 326 8.18 -8.87 11.42
N LEU A 327 7.37 -8.50 10.44
CA LEU A 327 7.54 -7.29 9.62
C LEU A 327 6.80 -6.13 10.27
N THR A 328 7.37 -5.61 11.34
CA THR A 328 6.86 -4.40 12.00
C THR A 328 7.38 -3.13 11.32
N HIS A 329 8.37 -3.28 10.43
CA HIS A 329 9.13 -2.20 9.85
C HIS A 329 9.52 -2.51 8.39
N PRO A 330 9.48 -1.56 7.44
CA PRO A 330 9.83 -1.79 6.03
C PRO A 330 11.26 -2.31 5.80
N HIS A 331 12.16 -2.08 6.75
CA HIS A 331 13.55 -2.55 6.71
C HIS A 331 13.84 -3.72 7.66
N SER A 332 12.82 -4.18 8.42
CA SER A 332 12.99 -5.41 9.19
C SER A 332 12.97 -6.58 8.22
N LYS A 333 14.06 -7.30 8.13
CA LYS A 333 14.04 -8.63 7.52
C LYS A 333 13.11 -9.50 8.37
N PRO A 334 12.32 -10.41 7.76
CA PRO A 334 11.58 -11.41 8.51
C PRO A 334 12.57 -12.08 9.46
N MET A 335 12.32 -11.91 10.76
CA MET A 335 13.29 -12.39 11.75
C MET A 335 13.37 -13.90 11.70
N ALA A 336 14.50 -14.33 11.71
CA ALA A 336 15.27 -15.52 11.80
C ALA A 336 14.67 -16.77 12.50
N VAL A 337 13.49 -16.73 13.11
CA VAL A 337 12.92 -17.93 13.76
C VAL A 337 12.56 -19.00 12.72
N CYS A 338 12.07 -18.60 11.54
CA CYS A 338 11.80 -19.52 10.42
C CYS A 338 12.88 -19.46 9.34
N GLY A 339 14.00 -18.76 9.54
CA GLY A 339 15.03 -18.59 8.53
C GLY A 339 14.55 -17.95 7.22
N GLY A 340 13.49 -17.16 7.25
CA GLY A 340 12.88 -16.55 6.05
C GLY A 340 11.96 -17.49 5.27
N LYS A 341 11.66 -18.69 5.78
CA LYS A 341 10.81 -19.69 5.09
C LYS A 341 9.33 -19.35 5.09
N ALA A 342 8.93 -18.31 5.81
CA ALA A 342 7.54 -17.84 5.91
C ALA A 342 6.55 -18.94 6.37
N ASP A 343 6.92 -19.71 7.37
CA ASP A 343 6.09 -20.81 7.92
C ASP A 343 4.68 -20.35 8.30
N CYS A 344 4.53 -19.08 8.71
CA CYS A 344 3.25 -18.46 9.00
C CYS A 344 2.33 -18.36 7.77
N MET A 345 2.88 -18.34 6.55
CA MET A 345 2.12 -18.39 5.30
C MET A 345 1.91 -19.84 4.84
N GLN A 346 2.96 -20.63 4.90
CA GLN A 346 2.96 -22.01 4.37
C GLN A 346 1.98 -22.94 5.07
N HIS A 347 1.74 -22.74 6.35
CA HIS A 347 0.85 -23.62 7.15
C HIS A 347 -0.59 -23.08 7.29
N ILE A 348 -1.00 -22.13 6.47
CA ILE A 348 -2.39 -21.68 6.42
C ILE A 348 -3.28 -22.84 5.96
N GLY A 349 -4.23 -23.25 6.82
CA GLY A 349 -5.12 -24.36 6.53
C GLY A 349 -6.26 -23.96 5.59
N ILE A 350 -6.62 -24.88 4.68
CA ILE A 350 -7.71 -24.69 3.72
C ILE A 350 -9.06 -24.37 4.40
N LYS A 351 -9.33 -24.98 5.56
CA LYS A 351 -10.58 -24.73 6.32
C LYS A 351 -10.70 -23.25 6.73
N ALA A 352 -9.61 -22.63 7.18
CA ALA A 352 -9.61 -21.23 7.56
C ALA A 352 -9.83 -20.31 6.34
N MET A 353 -9.21 -20.63 5.22
CA MET A 353 -9.40 -19.89 3.96
C MET A 353 -10.86 -20.01 3.48
N MET A 354 -11.43 -21.20 3.49
CA MET A 354 -12.83 -21.42 3.09
C MET A 354 -13.81 -20.70 4.01
N SER A 355 -13.60 -20.75 5.32
CA SER A 355 -14.44 -20.02 6.29
C SER A 355 -14.44 -18.52 6.00
N ALA A 356 -13.27 -17.93 5.72
CA ALA A 356 -13.16 -16.53 5.35
C ALA A 356 -13.84 -16.22 4.00
N CYS A 357 -13.70 -17.10 3.01
CA CYS A 357 -14.39 -16.95 1.72
C CYS A 357 -15.93 -16.99 1.89
N LEU A 358 -16.45 -17.92 2.67
CA LEU A 358 -17.88 -18.01 2.94
C LEU A 358 -18.41 -16.76 3.64
N ALA A 359 -17.70 -16.27 4.66
CA ALA A 359 -18.06 -15.04 5.34
C ALA A 359 -18.05 -13.82 4.39
N ALA A 360 -17.06 -13.76 3.48
CA ALA A 360 -16.99 -12.70 2.48
C ALA A 360 -18.15 -12.76 1.48
N LEU A 361 -18.54 -13.94 1.06
CA LEU A 361 -19.65 -14.16 0.14
C LEU A 361 -21.01 -13.84 0.78
N GLN A 362 -21.20 -14.07 2.08
CA GLN A 362 -22.41 -13.67 2.80
C GLN A 362 -22.63 -12.17 2.79
N VAL A 363 -21.56 -11.37 2.87
CA VAL A 363 -21.66 -9.92 2.78
C VAL A 363 -22.04 -9.44 1.38
N THR A 364 -21.71 -10.24 0.34
CA THR A 364 -22.09 -9.93 -1.05
C THR A 364 -23.53 -10.33 -1.37
N SER A 365 -24.07 -11.40 -0.78
CA SER A 365 -25.44 -11.87 -1.02
C SER A 365 -26.52 -10.97 -0.39
N ASN A 366 -26.15 -10.18 0.61
CA ASN A 366 -27.03 -9.15 1.17
C ASN A 366 -27.18 -7.88 0.29
N VAL A 367 -26.41 -7.80 -0.81
CA VAL A 367 -26.60 -6.83 -1.89
C VAL A 367 -27.31 -7.61 -3.01
N SER A 368 -28.55 -7.27 -3.34
CA SER A 368 -29.40 -7.96 -4.33
C SER A 368 -28.60 -8.39 -5.57
N TRP A 369 -28.29 -9.69 -5.65
CA TRP A 369 -27.66 -10.29 -6.81
C TRP A 369 -28.71 -10.42 -7.90
N SER A 370 -28.59 -9.65 -8.98
CA SER A 370 -29.34 -9.84 -10.20
C SER A 370 -28.42 -10.60 -11.16
N PRO A 371 -28.81 -11.82 -11.64
CA PRO A 371 -28.01 -12.52 -12.64
C PRO A 371 -27.88 -11.61 -13.87
N ALA A 372 -26.68 -11.47 -14.37
CA ALA A 372 -26.45 -10.77 -15.64
C ALA A 372 -27.29 -11.48 -16.73
N GLN A 373 -28.20 -10.75 -17.34
CA GLN A 373 -28.90 -11.24 -18.52
C GLN A 373 -27.86 -11.58 -19.59
N PRO A 374 -27.99 -12.72 -20.28
CA PRO A 374 -27.14 -13.03 -21.42
C PRO A 374 -27.31 -11.95 -22.49
N ASP A 375 -26.20 -11.49 -23.02
CA ASP A 375 -26.12 -10.49 -24.07
C ASP A 375 -26.94 -10.96 -25.30
N PRO A 376 -27.97 -10.22 -25.78
CA PRO A 376 -28.83 -10.68 -26.88
C PRO A 376 -28.21 -10.42 -28.25
N ALA A 377 -26.88 -10.34 -28.38
CA ALA A 377 -26.20 -10.14 -29.67
C ALA A 377 -25.46 -11.40 -30.12
N GLY A 378 -26.21 -12.47 -30.37
CA GLY A 378 -25.81 -13.62 -31.17
C GLY A 378 -26.69 -13.72 -32.38
N HIS A 379 -26.52 -12.84 -33.37
CA HIS A 379 -27.10 -13.05 -34.70
C HIS A 379 -26.19 -12.49 -35.77
N GLN A 380 -25.81 -13.44 -36.65
CA GLN A 380 -25.29 -13.41 -38.00
C GLN A 380 -23.81 -13.14 -38.19
#